data_b34c71e64e0226fac8e6df3ed20ffcbc
#
_entry.id   b34c71e64e0226fac8e6df3ed20ffcbc
#
_cell.length_a   1.000
_cell.length_b   1.000
_cell.length_c   1.000
_cell.angle_alpha   90.00
_cell.angle_beta   90.00
_cell.angle_gamma   90.00
#
_symmetry.space_group_name_H-M   'P 1'
#
loop_
_entity.id
_entity.type
_entity.pdbx_description
1 polymer ?
#
loop_
_entity_poly.entity_id
_entity_poly.type
_entity_poly.pdbx_seq_one_letter_code
_entity_poly.pdbx_strand_id
1 'polypeptide(L)'
;MIDALERNVPHWDYPEYQAGDEVALFIPCFVDQFFPEAGVATVKILEKLNIPCVYPEEQTCCGQPAFNSGYWKEAAKVVTKFHKVFKDYKWIVTPSAACAAMCRVFYQECLPDSPEAETGKRVYELHEFLVNVLHKTDFNASFPHKVSLHIGCHGRRELGIAEAVHTLMLNIRGLEYIPLPNVEECCGFGGSFSVKMPGTSLAMGQKKVANIRKVYEQGVRHIVTTDMSCAMHFGGIMRREPDLKEIKIHYLAELLAE
;
A
#
# COMPACT_ATOMS: atom_id res chain seq x y z
N MET A 1 15.80 -13.08 -9.77
CA MET A 1 14.62 -13.49 -10.57
C MET A 1 13.45 -12.50 -10.37
N ILE A 2 13.75 -11.21 -10.52
CA ILE A 2 12.78 -10.07 -10.49
C ILE A 2 12.34 -9.73 -11.92
N ASP A 3 13.10 -10.19 -12.93
CA ASP A 3 13.09 -9.70 -14.32
C ASP A 3 11.86 -9.99 -15.18
N ALA A 4 10.92 -10.81 -14.79
CA ALA A 4 9.88 -11.25 -15.72
C ALA A 4 8.56 -10.45 -15.68
N LEU A 5 8.33 -9.63 -14.65
CA LEU A 5 7.03 -8.99 -14.40
C LEU A 5 7.04 -7.46 -14.57
N GLU A 6 8.17 -6.86 -14.86
CA GLU A 6 8.36 -5.39 -14.88
C GLU A 6 8.20 -4.73 -16.26
N ARG A 7 7.79 -5.47 -17.28
CA ARG A 7 7.87 -4.99 -18.70
C ARG A 7 6.94 -3.83 -19.05
N ASN A 8 6.04 -3.39 -18.16
CA ASN A 8 5.14 -2.25 -18.40
C ASN A 8 4.83 -1.46 -17.12
N VAL A 9 5.78 -1.36 -16.19
CA VAL A 9 5.60 -0.53 -15.00
C VAL A 9 5.77 0.93 -15.40
N PRO A 10 4.86 1.84 -15.00
CA PRO A 10 5.03 3.25 -15.24
C PRO A 10 6.34 3.76 -14.64
N HIS A 11 7.11 4.51 -15.42
CA HIS A 11 8.25 5.23 -14.90
C HIS A 11 7.74 6.55 -14.32
N TRP A 12 7.95 6.74 -13.02
CA TRP A 12 7.61 7.96 -12.33
C TRP A 12 8.83 8.83 -12.15
N ASP A 13 8.71 10.13 -12.46
CA ASP A 13 9.72 11.10 -12.09
C ASP A 13 9.53 11.49 -10.63
N TYR A 14 10.60 11.33 -9.84
CA TYR A 14 10.59 11.68 -8.42
C TYR A 14 11.36 13.01 -8.23
N PRO A 15 10.66 14.09 -7.86
CA PRO A 15 11.35 15.34 -7.55
C PRO A 15 12.22 15.19 -6.30
N GLU A 16 13.25 15.99 -6.19
CA GLU A 16 14.15 15.98 -5.04
C GLU A 16 13.47 16.57 -3.80
N TYR A 17 13.55 15.85 -2.68
CA TYR A 17 13.08 16.32 -1.37
C TYR A 17 14.08 17.32 -0.80
N GLN A 18 13.58 18.47 -0.38
CA GLN A 18 14.40 19.48 0.29
C GLN A 18 14.24 19.35 1.80
N ALA A 19 15.37 19.40 2.53
CA ALA A 19 15.34 19.29 3.98
C ALA A 19 14.44 20.39 4.59
N GLY A 20 13.44 19.96 5.37
CA GLY A 20 12.44 20.84 5.96
C GLY A 20 11.14 20.99 5.16
N ASP A 21 11.04 20.40 3.94
CA ASP A 21 9.75 20.29 3.26
C ASP A 21 8.76 19.52 4.15
N GLU A 22 7.56 20.07 4.32
CA GLU A 22 6.50 19.42 5.10
C GLU A 22 5.77 18.35 4.28
N VAL A 23 5.51 17.21 4.91
CA VAL A 23 4.78 16.08 4.33
C VAL A 23 3.35 16.06 4.87
N ALA A 24 2.35 16.15 4.00
CA ALA A 24 0.96 15.91 4.37
C ALA A 24 0.68 14.40 4.40
N LEU A 25 0.19 13.91 5.52
CA LEU A 25 -0.20 12.52 5.69
C LEU A 25 -1.61 12.31 5.15
N PHE A 26 -1.72 11.48 4.13
CA PHE A 26 -3.01 10.96 3.69
C PHE A 26 -3.20 9.55 4.27
N ILE A 27 -3.87 9.48 5.43
CA ILE A 27 -4.24 8.22 6.07
C ILE A 27 -5.64 7.83 5.62
N PRO A 28 -5.78 6.89 4.66
CA PRO A 28 -7.07 6.63 4.05
C PRO A 28 -8.02 5.90 5.01
N CYS A 29 -9.32 6.05 4.74
CA CYS A 29 -10.40 5.57 5.60
C CYS A 29 -10.23 4.11 6.08
N PHE A 30 -9.69 3.24 5.23
CA PHE A 30 -9.53 1.84 5.55
C PHE A 30 -8.39 1.61 6.56
N VAL A 31 -7.29 2.35 6.42
CA VAL A 31 -6.16 2.32 7.36
C VAL A 31 -6.61 2.93 8.69
N ASP A 32 -7.21 4.11 8.65
CA ASP A 32 -7.67 4.82 9.84
C ASP A 32 -8.65 4.01 10.69
N GLN A 33 -9.62 3.34 10.06
CA GLN A 33 -10.68 2.64 10.78
C GLN A 33 -10.33 1.22 11.23
N PHE A 34 -9.45 0.51 10.50
CA PHE A 34 -9.21 -0.92 10.73
C PHE A 34 -7.76 -1.27 11.07
N PHE A 35 -6.82 -0.41 10.72
CA PHE A 35 -5.39 -0.67 10.87
C PHE A 35 -4.62 0.61 11.24
N PRO A 36 -5.05 1.33 12.30
CA PRO A 36 -4.43 2.60 12.69
C PRO A 36 -2.92 2.46 12.98
N GLU A 37 -2.46 1.26 13.34
CA GLU A 37 -1.05 0.97 13.58
C GLU A 37 -0.18 1.26 12.36
N ALA A 38 -0.68 1.02 11.14
CA ALA A 38 0.03 1.33 9.90
C ALA A 38 0.19 2.86 9.72
N GLY A 39 -0.81 3.65 10.11
CA GLY A 39 -0.73 5.10 10.14
C GLY A 39 0.28 5.59 11.18
N VAL A 40 0.23 5.03 12.39
CA VAL A 40 1.18 5.36 13.47
C VAL A 40 2.61 4.99 13.08
N ALA A 41 2.83 3.83 12.44
CA ALA A 41 4.15 3.44 11.96
C ALA A 41 4.68 4.42 10.91
N THR A 42 3.82 4.93 10.03
CA THR A 42 4.18 5.97 9.05
C THR A 42 4.69 7.23 9.74
N VAL A 43 3.98 7.73 10.74
CA VAL A 43 4.42 8.90 11.53
C VAL A 43 5.78 8.63 12.19
N LYS A 44 5.92 7.51 12.89
CA LYS A 44 7.18 7.14 13.56
C LYS A 44 8.37 7.10 12.61
N ILE A 45 8.19 6.58 11.39
CA ILE A 45 9.26 6.54 10.39
C ILE A 45 9.66 7.95 9.97
N LEU A 46 8.71 8.82 9.68
CA LEU A 46 8.99 10.21 9.29
C LEU A 46 9.65 10.98 10.44
N GLU A 47 9.21 10.80 11.68
CA GLU A 47 9.83 11.37 12.87
C GLU A 47 11.29 10.88 13.06
N LYS A 48 11.57 9.58 12.93
CA LYS A 48 12.94 9.02 12.97
C LYS A 48 13.85 9.67 11.91
N LEU A 49 13.29 10.08 10.78
CA LEU A 49 14.01 10.77 9.71
C LEU A 49 14.05 12.30 9.87
N ASN A 50 13.48 12.84 10.93
CA ASN A 50 13.32 14.29 11.17
C ASN A 50 12.58 15.01 10.03
N ILE A 51 11.58 14.36 9.46
CA ILE A 51 10.72 14.92 8.40
C ILE A 51 9.49 15.52 9.06
N PRO A 52 9.25 16.84 8.91
CA PRO A 52 8.05 17.47 9.43
C PRO A 52 6.82 16.91 8.70
N CYS A 53 5.83 16.46 9.45
CA CYS A 53 4.59 15.95 8.87
C CYS A 53 3.37 16.54 9.54
N VAL A 54 2.30 16.69 8.77
CA VAL A 54 1.01 17.20 9.20
C VAL A 54 -0.10 16.23 8.80
N TYR A 55 -1.11 16.11 9.63
CA TYR A 55 -2.33 15.35 9.36
C TYR A 55 -3.49 16.31 9.11
N PRO A 56 -3.89 16.55 7.83
CA PRO A 56 -5.06 17.37 7.54
C PRO A 56 -6.34 16.67 7.99
N GLU A 57 -7.02 17.22 9.01
CA GLU A 57 -8.17 16.57 9.65
C GLU A 57 -9.40 16.46 8.73
N GLU A 58 -9.53 17.35 7.73
CA GLU A 58 -10.65 17.33 6.77
C GLU A 58 -10.51 16.26 5.69
N GLN A 59 -9.45 15.46 5.69
CA GLN A 59 -9.25 14.39 4.72
C GLN A 59 -10.36 13.34 4.81
N THR A 60 -10.57 12.64 3.69
CA THR A 60 -11.60 11.61 3.57
C THR A 60 -11.07 10.40 2.77
N CYS A 61 -11.96 9.63 2.17
CA CYS A 61 -11.60 8.52 1.29
C CYS A 61 -10.90 9.00 0.00
N CYS A 62 -10.08 8.13 -0.62
CA CYS A 62 -9.51 8.36 -1.95
C CYS A 62 -10.55 8.31 -3.10
N GLY A 63 -11.77 7.82 -2.85
CA GLY A 63 -12.81 7.69 -3.87
C GLY A 63 -12.82 6.36 -4.64
N GLN A 64 -11.87 5.47 -4.43
CA GLN A 64 -11.74 4.20 -5.15
C GLN A 64 -13.01 3.33 -5.11
N PRO A 65 -13.75 3.18 -4.00
CA PRO A 65 -14.97 2.37 -3.98
C PRO A 65 -16.07 2.89 -4.92
N ALA A 66 -16.21 4.21 -5.05
CA ALA A 66 -17.15 4.82 -6.00
C ALA A 66 -16.68 4.62 -7.43
N PHE A 67 -15.40 4.89 -7.71
CA PHE A 67 -14.78 4.71 -9.01
C PHE A 67 -14.91 3.27 -9.52
N ASN A 68 -14.47 2.28 -8.74
CA ASN A 68 -14.55 0.85 -9.08
C ASN A 68 -15.99 0.33 -9.24
N SER A 69 -16.97 1.06 -8.72
CA SER A 69 -18.39 0.73 -8.83
C SER A 69 -19.10 1.40 -10.01
N GLY A 70 -18.38 2.21 -10.81
CA GLY A 70 -18.95 2.97 -11.93
C GLY A 70 -19.66 4.26 -11.53
N TYR A 71 -19.59 4.69 -10.27
CA TYR A 71 -20.13 5.95 -9.77
C TYR A 71 -19.14 7.09 -9.95
N TRP A 72 -18.78 7.35 -11.20
CA TRP A 72 -17.68 8.28 -11.54
C TRP A 72 -17.98 9.74 -11.15
N LYS A 73 -19.27 10.15 -11.22
CA LYS A 73 -19.68 11.49 -10.76
C LYS A 73 -19.48 11.67 -9.26
N GLU A 74 -19.74 10.63 -8.49
CA GLU A 74 -19.53 10.61 -7.05
C GLU A 74 -18.02 10.56 -6.73
N ALA A 75 -17.26 9.77 -7.48
CA ALA A 75 -15.81 9.75 -7.36
C ALA A 75 -15.21 11.14 -7.66
N ALA A 76 -15.65 11.82 -8.71
CA ALA A 76 -15.22 13.18 -9.04
C ALA A 76 -15.43 14.18 -7.88
N LYS A 77 -16.53 14.07 -7.13
CA LYS A 77 -16.75 14.91 -5.94
C LYS A 77 -15.71 14.65 -4.85
N VAL A 78 -15.29 13.39 -4.70
CA VAL A 78 -14.22 13.01 -3.75
C VAL A 78 -12.89 13.58 -4.21
N VAL A 79 -12.57 13.53 -5.52
CA VAL A 79 -11.37 14.16 -6.09
C VAL A 79 -11.34 15.66 -5.80
N THR A 80 -12.48 16.36 -6.02
CA THR A 80 -12.59 17.79 -5.69
C THR A 80 -12.39 18.06 -4.19
N LYS A 81 -12.92 17.21 -3.32
CA LYS A 81 -12.70 17.34 -1.87
C LYS A 81 -11.23 17.09 -1.52
N PHE A 82 -10.61 16.07 -2.10
CA PHE A 82 -9.19 15.77 -1.92
C PHE A 82 -8.31 16.96 -2.30
N HIS A 83 -8.56 17.54 -3.47
CA HIS A 83 -7.86 18.74 -3.92
C HIS A 83 -7.98 19.89 -2.90
N LYS A 84 -9.18 20.19 -2.42
CA LYS A 84 -9.39 21.28 -1.43
C LYS A 84 -8.52 21.10 -0.19
N VAL A 85 -8.32 19.86 0.25
CA VAL A 85 -7.52 19.55 1.45
C VAL A 85 -6.03 19.58 1.17
N PHE A 86 -5.60 19.05 0.01
CA PHE A 86 -4.20 18.76 -0.25
C PHE A 86 -3.52 19.65 -1.29
N LYS A 87 -4.22 20.60 -1.91
CA LYS A 87 -3.70 21.42 -3.02
C LYS A 87 -2.41 22.21 -2.70
N ASP A 88 -2.25 22.62 -1.46
CA ASP A 88 -1.13 23.47 -1.04
C ASP A 88 0.11 22.65 -0.58
N TYR A 89 -0.01 21.31 -0.49
CA TYR A 89 1.10 20.44 -0.11
C TYR A 89 1.84 19.91 -1.34
N LYS A 90 3.16 19.99 -1.28
CA LYS A 90 4.07 19.43 -2.30
C LYS A 90 4.18 17.91 -2.17
N TRP A 91 4.23 17.42 -0.95
CA TRP A 91 4.41 16.01 -0.61
C TRP A 91 3.17 15.49 0.11
N ILE A 92 2.54 14.47 -0.45
CA ILE A 92 1.40 13.79 0.15
C ILE A 92 1.76 12.31 0.23
N VAL A 93 1.88 11.79 1.45
CA VAL A 93 2.33 10.42 1.68
C VAL A 93 1.21 9.59 2.29
N THR A 94 1.01 8.38 1.76
CA THR A 94 -0.05 7.47 2.21
C THR A 94 0.47 6.05 2.45
N PRO A 95 0.07 5.38 3.54
CA PRO A 95 0.38 3.97 3.81
C PRO A 95 -0.58 3.00 3.08
N SER A 96 -0.93 3.29 1.83
CA SER A 96 -1.81 2.43 1.04
C SER A 96 -1.51 2.57 -0.45
N ALA A 97 -0.93 1.53 -1.03
CA ALA A 97 -0.65 1.48 -2.45
C ALA A 97 -1.93 1.60 -3.31
N ALA A 98 -3.04 1.02 -2.87
CA ALA A 98 -4.31 1.12 -3.58
C ALA A 98 -4.84 2.55 -3.62
N CYS A 99 -4.72 3.31 -2.52
CA CYS A 99 -5.16 4.69 -2.46
C CYS A 99 -4.21 5.64 -3.21
N ALA A 100 -2.90 5.41 -3.14
CA ALA A 100 -1.93 6.16 -3.93
C ALA A 100 -2.18 5.99 -5.44
N ALA A 101 -2.41 4.75 -5.89
CA ALA A 101 -2.77 4.47 -7.28
C ALA A 101 -4.08 5.17 -7.70
N MET A 102 -5.11 5.13 -6.85
CA MET A 102 -6.36 5.85 -7.12
C MET A 102 -6.11 7.34 -7.35
N CYS A 103 -5.34 7.98 -6.47
CA CYS A 103 -5.06 9.40 -6.58
C CYS A 103 -4.17 9.72 -7.79
N ARG A 104 -3.05 9.01 -7.96
CA ARG A 104 -2.04 9.35 -8.96
C ARG A 104 -2.46 8.99 -10.39
N VAL A 105 -3.14 7.87 -10.56
CA VAL A 105 -3.49 7.33 -11.88
C VAL A 105 -4.93 7.65 -12.26
N PHE A 106 -5.89 7.30 -11.38
CA PHE A 106 -7.30 7.29 -11.78
C PHE A 106 -8.03 8.61 -11.54
N TYR A 107 -7.45 9.58 -10.85
CA TYR A 107 -8.06 10.92 -10.74
C TYR A 107 -8.20 11.60 -12.10
N GLN A 108 -7.27 11.36 -13.02
CA GLN A 108 -7.37 11.85 -14.39
C GLN A 108 -8.56 11.27 -15.17
N GLU A 109 -8.99 10.06 -14.85
CA GLU A 109 -10.21 9.48 -15.43
C GLU A 109 -11.50 10.08 -14.83
N CYS A 110 -11.45 10.51 -13.57
CA CYS A 110 -12.57 11.16 -12.90
C CYS A 110 -12.80 12.61 -13.36
N LEU A 111 -11.71 13.37 -13.49
CA LEU A 111 -11.68 14.79 -13.83
C LEU A 111 -10.50 15.07 -14.79
N PRO A 112 -10.64 14.76 -16.08
CA PRO A 112 -9.56 14.93 -17.04
C PRO A 112 -9.06 16.39 -17.10
N ASP A 113 -7.74 16.55 -17.18
CA ASP A 113 -7.04 17.82 -17.36
C ASP A 113 -7.42 18.92 -16.34
N SER A 114 -7.81 18.51 -15.12
CA SER A 114 -8.23 19.42 -14.07
C SER A 114 -7.13 19.65 -13.02
N PRO A 115 -7.07 20.84 -12.39
CA PRO A 115 -6.18 21.08 -11.25
C PRO A 115 -6.43 20.13 -10.08
N GLU A 116 -7.67 19.65 -9.93
CA GLU A 116 -8.08 18.69 -8.91
C GLU A 116 -7.38 17.35 -9.12
N ALA A 117 -7.37 16.85 -10.35
CA ALA A 117 -6.69 15.59 -10.66
C ALA A 117 -5.16 15.72 -10.57
N GLU A 118 -4.59 16.88 -10.95
CA GLU A 118 -3.14 17.16 -10.85
C GLU A 118 -2.62 17.05 -9.39
N THR A 119 -3.46 17.37 -8.40
CA THR A 119 -3.09 17.19 -6.99
C THR A 119 -2.81 15.73 -6.65
N GLY A 120 -3.51 14.80 -7.27
CA GLY A 120 -3.30 13.37 -7.10
C GLY A 120 -1.90 12.89 -7.51
N LYS A 121 -1.26 13.55 -8.49
CA LYS A 121 0.10 13.21 -8.95
C LYS A 121 1.18 13.40 -7.88
N ARG A 122 0.89 14.16 -6.83
CA ARG A 122 1.79 14.41 -5.69
C ARG A 122 1.59 13.44 -4.53
N VAL A 123 0.76 12.40 -4.73
CA VAL A 123 0.55 11.34 -3.74
C VAL A 123 1.57 10.23 -3.94
N TYR A 124 2.34 9.95 -2.92
CA TYR A 124 3.35 8.89 -2.89
C TYR A 124 2.92 7.80 -1.91
N GLU A 125 3.08 6.57 -2.32
CA GLU A 125 3.01 5.47 -1.38
C GLU A 125 4.24 5.52 -0.47
N LEU A 126 4.09 5.18 0.80
CA LEU A 126 5.13 5.37 1.81
C LEU A 126 6.48 4.75 1.40
N HIS A 127 6.48 3.49 0.95
CA HIS A 127 7.74 2.77 0.69
C HIS A 127 8.48 3.32 -0.53
N GLU A 128 7.77 3.71 -1.58
CA GLU A 128 8.40 4.39 -2.71
C GLU A 128 8.93 5.78 -2.32
N PHE A 129 8.21 6.51 -1.45
CA PHE A 129 8.67 7.80 -0.95
C PHE A 129 9.99 7.65 -0.18
N LEU A 130 10.08 6.65 0.69
CA LEU A 130 11.31 6.39 1.45
C LEU A 130 12.50 6.10 0.54
N VAL A 131 12.32 5.25 -0.46
CA VAL A 131 13.42 4.77 -1.32
C VAL A 131 13.70 5.75 -2.46
N ASN A 132 12.67 6.16 -3.21
CA ASN A 132 12.87 6.87 -4.48
C ASN A 132 12.95 8.39 -4.30
N VAL A 133 12.37 8.93 -3.23
CA VAL A 133 12.40 10.38 -2.92
C VAL A 133 13.44 10.71 -1.85
N LEU A 134 13.45 9.95 -0.76
CA LEU A 134 14.34 10.22 0.38
C LEU A 134 15.67 9.46 0.30
N HIS A 135 15.80 8.51 -0.63
CA HIS A 135 16.98 7.62 -0.76
C HIS A 135 17.36 6.91 0.54
N LYS A 136 16.34 6.55 1.34
CA LYS A 136 16.50 5.82 2.62
C LYS A 136 16.07 4.37 2.45
N THR A 137 17.02 3.47 2.66
CA THR A 137 16.83 2.02 2.48
C THR A 137 17.06 1.21 3.75
N ASP A 138 17.84 1.73 4.70
CA ASP A 138 18.15 1.06 5.97
C ASP A 138 17.58 1.88 7.15
N PHE A 139 16.78 1.22 7.97
CA PHE A 139 16.13 1.77 9.18
C PHE A 139 16.68 1.16 10.47
N ASN A 140 17.78 0.39 10.39
CA ASN A 140 18.34 -0.40 11.49
C ASN A 140 17.35 -1.40 12.10
N ALA A 141 16.28 -1.74 11.38
CA ALA A 141 15.27 -2.69 11.81
C ALA A 141 15.83 -4.12 11.93
N SER A 142 15.27 -4.92 12.83
CA SER A 142 15.65 -6.31 13.02
C SER A 142 14.41 -7.18 13.20
N PHE A 143 14.27 -8.21 12.35
CA PHE A 143 13.16 -9.14 12.40
C PHE A 143 13.62 -10.56 12.03
N PRO A 144 14.21 -11.33 12.96
CA PRO A 144 14.87 -12.61 12.69
C PRO A 144 13.86 -13.75 12.48
N HIS A 145 13.05 -13.62 11.45
CA HIS A 145 11.99 -14.58 11.11
C HIS A 145 11.93 -14.87 9.61
N LYS A 146 11.37 -16.04 9.27
CA LYS A 146 10.97 -16.36 7.88
C LYS A 146 9.74 -15.58 7.50
N VAL A 147 9.83 -14.84 6.40
CA VAL A 147 8.81 -13.90 5.94
C VAL A 147 8.48 -14.14 4.47
N SER A 148 7.22 -14.02 4.10
CA SER A 148 6.81 -13.84 2.70
C SER A 148 6.17 -12.48 2.50
N LEU A 149 6.32 -11.93 1.29
CA LEU A 149 5.83 -10.60 0.94
C LEU A 149 4.62 -10.66 0.01
N HIS A 150 3.59 -9.89 0.34
CA HIS A 150 2.48 -9.60 -0.55
C HIS A 150 2.44 -8.10 -0.89
N ILE A 151 2.70 -7.75 -2.15
CA ILE A 151 2.47 -6.40 -2.67
C ILE A 151 1.13 -6.39 -3.39
N GLY A 152 0.23 -5.49 -3.02
CA GLY A 152 -1.08 -5.35 -3.65
C GLY A 152 -0.98 -5.08 -5.16
N CYS A 153 -2.01 -5.48 -5.93
CA CYS A 153 -1.99 -5.37 -7.39
C CYS A 153 -1.76 -3.92 -7.87
N HIS A 154 -2.37 -2.93 -7.22
CA HIS A 154 -2.15 -1.51 -7.54
C HIS A 154 -0.71 -1.06 -7.30
N GLY A 155 -0.10 -1.51 -6.21
CA GLY A 155 1.31 -1.22 -5.94
C GLY A 155 2.24 -1.79 -7.00
N ARG A 156 1.95 -3.00 -7.48
CA ARG A 156 2.79 -3.65 -8.50
C ARG A 156 2.58 -3.09 -9.90
N ARG A 157 1.32 -2.89 -10.32
CA ARG A 157 0.97 -2.64 -11.73
C ARG A 157 0.89 -1.15 -12.04
N GLU A 158 0.22 -0.39 -11.18
CA GLU A 158 -0.01 1.03 -11.41
C GLU A 158 1.12 1.90 -10.86
N LEU A 159 1.68 1.55 -9.68
CA LEU A 159 2.74 2.35 -9.06
C LEU A 159 4.17 1.82 -9.34
N GLY A 160 4.34 0.52 -9.56
CA GLY A 160 5.66 -0.06 -9.78
C GLY A 160 6.58 -0.12 -8.55
N ILE A 161 6.02 -0.15 -7.34
CA ILE A 161 6.79 -0.02 -6.10
C ILE A 161 7.53 -1.30 -5.67
N ALA A 162 7.47 -2.37 -6.45
CA ALA A 162 7.98 -3.68 -6.04
C ALA A 162 9.47 -3.64 -5.66
N GLU A 163 10.30 -2.96 -6.44
CA GLU A 163 11.74 -2.84 -6.18
C GLU A 163 12.00 -2.08 -4.87
N ALA A 164 11.33 -0.94 -4.67
CA ALA A 164 11.47 -0.16 -3.44
C ALA A 164 11.09 -0.98 -2.19
N VAL A 165 9.98 -1.70 -2.25
CA VAL A 165 9.50 -2.56 -1.16
C VAL A 165 10.48 -3.70 -0.88
N HIS A 166 10.99 -4.37 -1.91
CA HIS A 166 12.00 -5.43 -1.74
C HIS A 166 13.29 -4.88 -1.15
N THR A 167 13.75 -3.72 -1.60
CA THR A 167 14.95 -3.06 -1.06
C THR A 167 14.82 -2.81 0.44
N LEU A 168 13.70 -2.24 0.88
CA LEU A 168 13.46 -2.00 2.31
C LEU A 168 13.42 -3.31 3.11
N MET A 169 12.69 -4.30 2.62
CA MET A 169 12.54 -5.58 3.32
C MET A 169 13.86 -6.33 3.47
N LEU A 170 14.69 -6.35 2.41
CA LEU A 170 15.98 -7.07 2.43
C LEU A 170 17.02 -6.38 3.33
N ASN A 171 16.86 -5.13 3.69
CA ASN A 171 17.71 -4.42 4.65
C ASN A 171 17.30 -4.65 6.12
N ILE A 172 16.22 -5.39 6.39
CA ILE A 172 15.83 -5.77 7.76
C ILE A 172 16.74 -6.91 8.24
N ARG A 173 17.47 -6.69 9.32
CA ARG A 173 18.44 -7.65 9.86
C ARG A 173 17.78 -8.94 10.34
N GLY A 174 18.35 -10.07 9.94
CA GLY A 174 17.89 -11.39 10.35
C GLY A 174 16.64 -11.89 9.62
N LEU A 175 16.02 -11.07 8.75
CA LEU A 175 14.86 -11.48 7.96
C LEU A 175 15.28 -12.50 6.89
N GLU A 176 14.62 -13.65 6.86
CA GLU A 176 14.76 -14.67 5.82
C GLU A 176 13.57 -14.59 4.86
N TYR A 177 13.81 -14.11 3.64
CA TYR A 177 12.75 -13.95 2.64
C TYR A 177 12.47 -15.25 1.90
N ILE A 178 11.23 -15.73 1.96
CA ILE A 178 10.71 -16.86 1.19
C ILE A 178 9.69 -16.31 0.17
N PRO A 179 9.98 -16.37 -1.14
CA PRO A 179 9.10 -15.82 -2.17
C PRO A 179 7.71 -16.46 -2.17
N LEU A 180 6.67 -15.61 -2.18
CA LEU A 180 5.29 -16.07 -2.31
C LEU A 180 5.04 -16.54 -3.76
N PRO A 181 4.57 -17.79 -4.00
CA PRO A 181 4.21 -18.23 -5.34
C PRO A 181 3.09 -17.39 -5.94
N ASN A 182 3.13 -17.18 -7.27
CA ASN A 182 2.13 -16.40 -8.02
C ASN A 182 1.86 -15.04 -7.33
N VAL A 183 2.93 -14.33 -7.03
CA VAL A 183 2.90 -13.05 -6.30
C VAL A 183 2.02 -11.99 -7.00
N GLU A 184 1.93 -12.05 -8.33
CA GLU A 184 1.15 -11.16 -9.18
C GLU A 184 -0.37 -11.38 -9.10
N GLU A 185 -0.83 -12.49 -8.54
CA GLU A 185 -2.26 -12.77 -8.40
C GLU A 185 -2.91 -11.81 -7.39
N CYS A 186 -4.05 -11.24 -7.80
CA CYS A 186 -4.83 -10.38 -6.92
C CYS A 186 -5.33 -11.13 -5.69
N CYS A 187 -5.41 -10.44 -4.55
CA CYS A 187 -5.97 -10.99 -3.31
C CYS A 187 -7.49 -11.22 -3.38
N GLY A 188 -8.19 -10.58 -4.33
CA GLY A 188 -9.63 -10.72 -4.51
C GLY A 188 -10.48 -9.72 -3.71
N PHE A 189 -9.91 -8.83 -2.90
CA PHE A 189 -10.70 -7.88 -2.12
C PHE A 189 -11.48 -6.90 -3.01
N GLY A 190 -10.78 -6.03 -3.76
CA GLY A 190 -11.39 -5.08 -4.69
C GLY A 190 -12.40 -4.10 -4.08
N GLY A 191 -12.38 -3.89 -2.74
CA GLY A 191 -13.30 -2.99 -2.04
C GLY A 191 -14.77 -3.42 -2.21
N SER A 192 -15.57 -2.60 -2.88
CA SER A 192 -16.98 -2.88 -3.19
C SER A 192 -17.21 -4.16 -4.00
N PHE A 193 -16.20 -4.63 -4.73
CA PHE A 193 -16.24 -5.90 -5.46
C PHE A 193 -16.47 -7.09 -4.54
N SER A 194 -15.82 -7.12 -3.37
CA SER A 194 -15.98 -8.21 -2.40
C SER A 194 -17.43 -8.32 -1.86
N VAL A 195 -18.15 -7.21 -1.83
CA VAL A 195 -19.56 -7.14 -1.41
C VAL A 195 -20.50 -7.49 -2.57
N LYS A 196 -20.22 -6.95 -3.76
CA LYS A 196 -21.09 -7.14 -4.94
C LYS A 196 -20.92 -8.50 -5.59
N MET A 197 -19.71 -9.07 -5.53
CA MET A 197 -19.36 -10.35 -6.16
C MET A 197 -18.68 -11.30 -5.15
N PRO A 198 -19.34 -11.63 -4.02
CA PRO A 198 -18.67 -12.29 -2.88
C PRO A 198 -18.13 -13.68 -3.25
N GLY A 199 -18.81 -14.44 -4.10
CA GLY A 199 -18.34 -15.75 -4.53
C GLY A 199 -17.03 -15.69 -5.32
N THR A 200 -16.92 -14.76 -6.27
CA THR A 200 -15.69 -14.57 -7.07
C THR A 200 -14.55 -14.03 -6.18
N SER A 201 -14.85 -13.05 -5.35
CA SER A 201 -13.89 -12.48 -4.40
C SER A 201 -13.32 -13.54 -3.47
N LEU A 202 -14.19 -14.38 -2.90
CA LEU A 202 -13.78 -15.49 -2.02
C LEU A 202 -12.89 -16.50 -2.76
N ALA A 203 -13.26 -16.90 -3.98
CA ALA A 203 -12.47 -17.84 -4.77
C ALA A 203 -11.06 -17.31 -5.08
N MET A 204 -10.94 -16.02 -5.42
CA MET A 204 -9.65 -15.37 -5.61
C MET A 204 -8.83 -15.34 -4.30
N GLY A 205 -9.46 -15.00 -3.19
CA GLY A 205 -8.82 -14.98 -1.87
C GLY A 205 -8.36 -16.37 -1.44
N GLN A 206 -9.17 -17.41 -1.66
CA GLN A 206 -8.80 -18.82 -1.38
C GLN A 206 -7.57 -19.24 -2.21
N LYS A 207 -7.49 -18.83 -3.48
CA LYS A 207 -6.31 -19.08 -4.32
C LYS A 207 -5.05 -18.41 -3.73
N LYS A 208 -5.17 -17.18 -3.25
CA LYS A 208 -4.08 -16.49 -2.55
C LYS A 208 -3.68 -17.22 -1.26
N VAL A 209 -4.64 -17.65 -0.46
CA VAL A 209 -4.39 -18.42 0.78
C VAL A 209 -3.74 -19.77 0.47
N ALA A 210 -4.10 -20.43 -0.63
CA ALA A 210 -3.43 -21.66 -1.06
C ALA A 210 -1.93 -21.43 -1.41
N ASN A 211 -1.58 -20.26 -1.96
CA ASN A 211 -0.18 -19.90 -2.17
C ASN A 211 0.54 -19.57 -0.84
N ILE A 212 -0.15 -18.92 0.11
CA ILE A 212 0.38 -18.69 1.46
C ILE A 212 0.62 -20.03 2.20
N ARG A 213 -0.24 -21.01 2.03
CA ARG A 213 -0.06 -22.35 2.60
C ARG A 213 1.26 -23.00 2.16
N LYS A 214 1.64 -22.85 0.90
CA LYS A 214 2.91 -23.40 0.39
C LYS A 214 4.14 -22.82 1.07
N VAL A 215 4.13 -21.55 1.45
CA VAL A 215 5.23 -20.94 2.19
C VAL A 215 5.13 -21.23 3.70
N TYR A 216 3.93 -21.41 4.23
CA TYR A 216 3.72 -21.89 5.59
C TYR A 216 4.37 -23.27 5.81
N GLU A 217 4.24 -24.19 4.86
CA GLU A 217 4.90 -25.50 4.86
C GLU A 217 6.43 -25.40 4.85
N GLN A 218 7.00 -24.29 4.36
CA GLN A 218 8.43 -23.96 4.41
C GLN A 218 8.86 -23.26 5.71
N GLY A 219 7.97 -23.14 6.68
CA GLY A 219 8.22 -22.54 8.00
C GLY A 219 7.93 -21.04 8.09
N VAL A 220 7.33 -20.41 7.07
CA VAL A 220 6.87 -19.01 7.17
C VAL A 220 5.72 -18.92 8.16
N ARG A 221 5.82 -17.93 9.06
CA ARG A 221 4.76 -17.59 10.05
C ARG A 221 4.39 -16.12 9.98
N HIS A 222 5.08 -15.35 9.14
CA HIS A 222 4.89 -13.92 9.00
C HIS A 222 4.69 -13.54 7.53
N ILE A 223 3.57 -12.89 7.23
CA ILE A 223 3.31 -12.29 5.91
C ILE A 223 3.44 -10.79 6.06
N VAL A 224 4.31 -10.19 5.30
CA VAL A 224 4.46 -8.73 5.21
C VAL A 224 3.67 -8.22 4.01
N THR A 225 3.04 -7.08 4.14
CA THR A 225 2.29 -6.46 3.05
C THR A 225 2.45 -4.94 3.02
N THR A 226 2.20 -4.35 1.85
CA THR A 226 2.12 -2.90 1.63
C THR A 226 0.67 -2.41 1.53
N ASP A 227 -0.31 -3.31 1.67
CA ASP A 227 -1.72 -2.94 1.55
C ASP A 227 -2.59 -3.74 2.53
N MET A 228 -3.06 -3.05 3.57
CA MET A 228 -3.84 -3.65 4.65
C MET A 228 -5.25 -4.09 4.21
N SER A 229 -5.76 -3.57 3.11
CA SER A 229 -7.02 -4.04 2.54
C SER A 229 -6.92 -5.48 2.01
N CYS A 230 -5.81 -5.80 1.37
CA CYS A 230 -5.48 -7.17 0.98
C CYS A 230 -5.28 -8.07 2.22
N ALA A 231 -4.54 -7.57 3.23
CA ALA A 231 -4.31 -8.26 4.49
C ALA A 231 -5.63 -8.67 5.18
N MET A 232 -6.59 -7.74 5.26
CA MET A 232 -7.91 -8.03 5.82
C MET A 232 -8.60 -9.17 5.09
N HIS A 233 -8.57 -9.17 3.77
CA HIS A 233 -9.30 -10.14 2.96
C HIS A 233 -8.72 -11.55 3.11
N PHE A 234 -7.45 -11.76 2.78
CA PHE A 234 -6.86 -13.08 2.92
C PHE A 234 -6.69 -13.51 4.39
N GLY A 235 -6.43 -12.56 5.30
CA GLY A 235 -6.40 -12.81 6.73
C GLY A 235 -7.74 -13.27 7.29
N GLY A 236 -8.85 -12.72 6.79
CA GLY A 236 -10.20 -13.16 7.13
C GLY A 236 -10.48 -14.61 6.68
N ILE A 237 -9.95 -15.02 5.54
CA ILE A 237 -10.04 -16.41 5.06
C ILE A 237 -9.16 -17.31 5.92
N MET A 238 -7.89 -16.96 6.15
CA MET A 238 -6.94 -17.74 6.95
C MET A 238 -7.43 -18.00 8.38
N ARG A 239 -8.13 -17.05 8.99
CA ARG A 239 -8.71 -17.23 10.34
C ARG A 239 -9.72 -18.37 10.40
N ARG A 240 -10.30 -18.80 9.29
CA ARG A 240 -11.22 -19.93 9.17
C ARG A 240 -10.51 -21.25 8.87
N GLU A 241 -9.21 -21.20 8.56
CA GLU A 241 -8.36 -22.36 8.29
C GLU A 241 -7.61 -22.72 9.59
N PRO A 242 -7.91 -23.86 10.23
CA PRO A 242 -7.35 -24.21 11.56
C PRO A 242 -5.82 -24.24 11.59
N ASP A 243 -5.20 -24.64 10.49
CA ASP A 243 -3.76 -24.84 10.32
C ASP A 243 -2.99 -23.54 10.01
N LEU A 244 -3.68 -22.45 9.62
CA LEU A 244 -3.05 -21.18 9.28
C LEU A 244 -3.23 -20.08 10.36
N LYS A 245 -3.82 -20.42 11.50
CA LYS A 245 -4.10 -19.45 12.58
C LYS A 245 -2.86 -18.81 13.21
N GLU A 246 -1.70 -19.46 13.08
CA GLU A 246 -0.43 -18.96 13.63
C GLU A 246 0.19 -17.87 12.74
N ILE A 247 -0.28 -17.71 11.50
CA ILE A 247 0.27 -16.70 10.60
C ILE A 247 -0.11 -15.30 11.10
N LYS A 248 0.92 -14.48 11.30
CA LYS A 248 0.80 -13.05 11.59
C LYS A 248 0.97 -12.24 10.30
N ILE A 249 0.19 -11.18 10.17
CA ILE A 249 0.30 -10.27 9.03
C ILE A 249 0.79 -8.94 9.57
N HIS A 250 1.79 -8.36 8.89
CA HIS A 250 2.42 -7.10 9.25
C HIS A 250 2.34 -6.14 8.08
N TYR A 251 2.10 -4.87 8.35
CA TYR A 251 2.40 -3.83 7.41
C TYR A 251 3.92 -3.57 7.43
N LEU A 252 4.56 -3.43 6.26
CA LEU A 252 6.04 -3.34 6.22
C LEU A 252 6.57 -2.20 7.10
N ALA A 253 5.88 -1.05 7.11
CA ALA A 253 6.29 0.08 7.91
C ALA A 253 6.32 -0.20 9.43
N GLU A 254 5.52 -1.13 9.93
CA GLU A 254 5.57 -1.52 11.36
C GLU A 254 6.93 -2.12 11.70
N LEU A 255 7.48 -2.97 10.79
CA LEU A 255 8.81 -3.58 10.98
C LEU A 255 9.94 -2.55 10.85
N LEU A 256 9.76 -1.50 10.03
CA LEU A 256 10.76 -0.45 9.85
C LEU A 256 10.73 0.58 10.99
N ALA A 257 9.61 0.70 11.69
CA ALA A 257 9.40 1.64 12.79
C ALA A 257 9.98 1.17 14.12
N GLU A 258 10.21 -0.15 14.28
CA GLU A 258 10.86 -0.75 15.45
C GLU A 258 12.36 -0.42 15.48
#